data_e150347a7498bbec6002dbfb0cc79343
#
_entry.id   e150347a7498bbec6002dbfb0cc79343
#
_cell.length_a   1.000
_cell.length_b   1.000
_cell.length_c   1.000
_cell.angle_alpha   90.00
_cell.angle_beta   90.00
_cell.angle_gamma   90.00
#
_symmetry.space_group_name_H-M   'P 1'
#
loop_
_entity.id
_entity.type
_entity.pdbx_description
1 polymer ?
#
loop_
_entity_poly.entity_id
_entity_poly.type
_entity_poly.pdbx_seq_one_letter_code
_entity_poly.pdbx_strand_id
1 'polypeptide(L)'
;LRYAQLSEDGRSWDHSFYEGLVAEIVNSEGDRVSLHRTYLDKGRKAPVKAVKKVLGKELSGCAVRLAETDETGVLAVAEGIETAVPAADLFGVPLWPVVAAFNFRNFVPPKSVRRIIIFGDSDKNFIGQREAYAGAAEIKQRHPDIEVEVRLPEQSGSDWNDVLMAQNQTS
;
A
#
# COMPACT_ATOMS: atom_id res chain seq x y z
N LEU A 1 -19.78 5.96 0.88
CA LEU A 1 -18.94 7.09 1.32
C LEU A 1 -19.35 8.38 0.64
N ARG A 2 -19.40 9.48 1.42
CA ARG A 2 -19.60 10.81 0.85
C ARG A 2 -18.27 11.32 0.29
N TYR A 3 -18.23 11.64 -0.99
CA TYR A 3 -17.16 12.38 -1.63
C TYR A 3 -17.52 13.86 -1.64
N ALA A 4 -16.59 14.71 -1.26
CA ALA A 4 -16.73 16.15 -1.32
C ALA A 4 -15.53 16.75 -2.07
N GLN A 5 -15.79 17.60 -3.04
CA GLN A 5 -14.80 18.32 -3.82
C GLN A 5 -15.21 19.77 -3.97
N LEU A 6 -14.26 20.68 -3.84
CA LEU A 6 -14.48 22.08 -4.16
C LEU A 6 -14.66 22.22 -5.67
N SER A 7 -15.67 22.99 -6.12
CA SER A 7 -15.88 23.29 -7.53
C SER A 7 -14.64 23.97 -8.14
N GLU A 8 -14.50 23.93 -9.46
CA GLU A 8 -13.35 24.50 -10.16
C GLU A 8 -13.19 26.01 -9.91
N ASP A 9 -14.30 26.74 -9.72
CA ASP A 9 -14.31 28.15 -9.38
C ASP A 9 -14.07 28.45 -7.89
N GLY A 10 -13.95 27.41 -7.06
CA GLY A 10 -13.68 27.50 -5.63
C GLY A 10 -14.83 28.02 -4.78
N ARG A 11 -16.07 28.13 -5.31
CA ARG A 11 -17.21 28.78 -4.66
C ARG A 11 -18.20 27.84 -4.01
N SER A 12 -18.24 26.58 -4.46
CA SER A 12 -19.20 25.60 -3.97
C SER A 12 -18.56 24.24 -3.71
N TRP A 13 -19.23 23.41 -2.92
CA TRP A 13 -18.81 22.02 -2.68
C TRP A 13 -19.75 21.08 -3.42
N ASP A 14 -19.19 20.31 -4.36
CA ASP A 14 -19.89 19.20 -4.98
C ASP A 14 -19.83 17.99 -4.05
N HIS A 15 -20.98 17.35 -3.88
CA HIS A 15 -21.09 16.15 -3.05
C HIS A 15 -21.68 15.01 -3.86
N SER A 16 -21.02 13.86 -3.79
CA SER A 16 -21.49 12.62 -4.38
C SER A 16 -21.36 11.48 -3.37
N PHE A 17 -22.19 10.45 -3.54
CA PHE A 17 -22.14 9.26 -2.71
C PHE A 17 -21.68 8.08 -3.54
N TYR A 18 -20.67 7.39 -3.04
CA TYR A 18 -20.06 6.23 -3.68
C TYR A 18 -19.98 5.07 -2.67
N GLU A 19 -19.95 3.87 -3.18
CA GLU A 19 -19.43 2.74 -2.43
C GLU A 19 -17.97 3.02 -2.07
N GLY A 20 -17.40 2.27 -1.13
CA GLY A 20 -16.01 2.48 -0.84
C GLY A 20 -15.42 1.48 0.12
N LEU A 21 -14.14 1.26 -0.08
CA LEU A 21 -13.30 0.54 0.85
C LEU A 21 -12.78 1.54 1.89
N VAL A 22 -12.88 1.15 3.16
CA VAL A 22 -12.29 1.89 4.29
C VAL A 22 -11.34 0.96 5.01
N ALA A 23 -10.09 1.40 5.21
CA ALA A 23 -9.09 0.65 5.95
C ALA A 23 -8.51 1.52 7.07
N GLU A 24 -8.29 0.92 8.22
CA GLU A 24 -7.62 1.57 9.35
C GLU A 24 -6.12 1.66 9.06
N ILE A 25 -5.55 2.83 9.30
CA ILE A 25 -4.10 3.05 9.28
C ILE A 25 -3.64 3.08 10.73
N VAL A 26 -2.69 2.24 11.05
CA VAL A 26 -2.13 2.10 12.40
C VAL A 26 -0.64 2.44 12.44
N ASN A 27 -0.18 2.91 13.59
CA ASN A 27 1.23 3.14 13.86
C ASN A 27 1.97 1.82 14.23
N SER A 28 3.25 1.91 14.58
CA SER A 28 4.06 0.76 15.00
C SER A 28 3.52 0.07 16.24
N GLU A 29 2.90 0.82 17.15
CA GLU A 29 2.31 0.33 18.40
C GLU A 29 0.96 -0.37 18.17
N GLY A 30 0.34 -0.18 16.98
CA GLY A 30 -0.97 -0.72 16.63
C GLY A 30 -2.13 0.22 16.92
N ASP A 31 -1.85 1.46 17.33
CA ASP A 31 -2.88 2.45 17.55
C ASP A 31 -3.41 2.98 16.22
N ARG A 32 -4.72 3.11 16.11
CA ARG A 32 -5.37 3.71 14.96
C ARG A 32 -5.08 5.22 14.91
N VAL A 33 -4.40 5.65 13.86
CA VAL A 33 -4.02 7.05 13.66
C VAL A 33 -4.79 7.72 12.52
N SER A 34 -5.31 6.92 11.58
CA SER A 34 -6.01 7.45 10.40
C SER A 34 -6.90 6.42 9.74
N LEU A 35 -7.59 6.84 8.67
CA LEU A 35 -8.39 6.00 7.79
C LEU A 35 -8.00 6.25 6.33
N HIS A 36 -7.73 5.17 5.60
CA HIS A 36 -7.65 5.18 4.15
C HIS A 36 -9.04 4.93 3.56
N ARG A 37 -9.41 5.68 2.54
CA ARG A 37 -10.68 5.52 1.81
C ARG A 37 -10.41 5.44 0.32
N THR A 38 -10.97 4.42 -0.33
CA THR A 38 -11.02 4.32 -1.79
C THR A 38 -12.48 4.40 -2.21
N TYR A 39 -12.81 5.35 -3.08
CA TYR A 39 -14.17 5.52 -3.62
C TYR A 39 -14.37 4.61 -4.82
N LEU A 40 -15.49 3.86 -4.81
CA LEU A 40 -15.83 2.88 -5.84
C LEU A 40 -17.18 3.21 -6.45
N ASP A 41 -17.31 2.93 -7.74
CA ASP A 41 -18.56 2.95 -8.48
C ASP A 41 -18.71 1.62 -9.21
N LYS A 42 -19.73 0.84 -8.83
CA LYS A 42 -20.01 -0.50 -9.40
C LYS A 42 -18.78 -1.41 -9.41
N GLY A 43 -18.07 -1.45 -8.27
CA GLY A 43 -16.89 -2.30 -8.09
C GLY A 43 -15.60 -1.80 -8.78
N ARG A 44 -15.62 -0.60 -9.40
CA ARG A 44 -14.46 0.03 -10.04
C ARG A 44 -14.10 1.33 -9.31
N LYS A 45 -12.92 1.86 -9.59
CA LYS A 45 -12.54 3.20 -9.08
C LYS A 45 -13.57 4.24 -9.53
N ALA A 46 -14.12 5.01 -8.59
CA ALA A 46 -15.09 6.05 -8.90
C ALA A 46 -14.47 7.12 -9.83
N PRO A 47 -15.26 7.71 -10.75
CA PRO A 47 -14.77 8.73 -11.68
C PRO A 47 -14.64 10.10 -11.01
N VAL A 48 -13.80 10.19 -9.98
CA VAL A 48 -13.57 11.39 -9.19
C VAL A 48 -12.09 11.76 -9.20
N LYS A 49 -11.79 13.05 -9.02
CA LYS A 49 -10.42 13.57 -9.08
C LYS A 49 -9.47 12.91 -8.08
N ALA A 50 -9.95 12.63 -6.87
CA ALA A 50 -9.17 11.96 -5.82
C ALA A 50 -9.89 10.68 -5.38
N VAL A 51 -9.63 9.59 -6.08
CA VAL A 51 -10.24 8.28 -5.81
C VAL A 51 -9.85 7.76 -4.43
N LYS A 52 -8.64 8.06 -3.98
CA LYS A 52 -8.11 7.69 -2.67
C LYS A 52 -7.98 8.93 -1.80
N LYS A 53 -8.39 8.84 -0.54
CA LYS A 53 -8.19 9.89 0.45
C LYS A 53 -7.78 9.29 1.78
N VAL A 54 -6.85 9.95 2.45
CA VAL A 54 -6.45 9.63 3.83
C VAL A 54 -6.94 10.74 4.75
N LEU A 55 -7.37 10.37 5.94
CA LEU A 55 -7.79 11.31 6.96
C LEU A 55 -6.58 11.72 7.82
N GLY A 56 -6.31 13.03 7.93
CA GLY A 56 -5.13 13.50 8.67
C GLY A 56 -3.87 13.64 7.82
N LYS A 57 -2.75 13.98 8.46
CA LYS A 57 -1.51 14.36 7.77
C LYS A 57 -0.31 13.50 8.15
N GLU A 58 -0.26 12.94 9.35
CA GLU A 58 0.90 12.19 9.84
C GLU A 58 0.72 10.70 9.55
N LEU A 59 1.51 10.17 8.61
CA LEU A 59 1.47 8.77 8.20
C LEU A 59 2.85 8.10 8.29
N SER A 60 3.86 8.81 8.78
CA SER A 60 5.22 8.29 8.85
C SER A 60 5.27 7.00 9.68
N GLY A 61 5.81 5.93 9.11
CA GLY A 61 5.92 4.63 9.78
C GLY A 61 4.60 3.85 9.92
N CYS A 62 3.48 4.39 9.44
CA CYS A 62 2.17 3.76 9.55
C CYS A 62 1.89 2.79 8.40
N ALA A 63 1.00 1.82 8.64
CA ALA A 63 0.55 0.87 7.64
C ALA A 63 -0.91 0.45 7.87
N VAL A 64 -1.52 -0.17 6.88
CA VAL A 64 -2.77 -0.92 7.02
C VAL A 64 -2.40 -2.37 7.30
N ARG A 65 -2.88 -2.94 8.41
CA ARG A 65 -2.63 -4.34 8.75
C ARG A 65 -3.72 -5.22 8.13
N LEU A 66 -3.45 -5.79 6.95
CA LEU A 66 -4.41 -6.67 6.27
C LEU A 66 -4.42 -8.09 6.83
N ALA A 67 -3.35 -8.50 7.51
CA ALA A 67 -3.20 -9.80 8.13
C ALA A 67 -2.35 -9.68 9.40
N GLU A 68 -2.50 -10.62 10.32
CA GLU A 68 -1.59 -10.77 11.45
C GLU A 68 -0.25 -11.34 10.98
N THR A 69 0.82 -10.95 11.67
CA THR A 69 2.14 -11.60 11.48
C THR A 69 2.10 -12.99 12.10
N ASP A 70 2.68 -13.96 11.43
CA ASP A 70 2.71 -15.35 11.86
C ASP A 70 4.07 -15.73 12.51
N GLU A 71 4.19 -17.02 12.89
CA GLU A 71 5.37 -17.58 13.54
C GLU A 71 6.59 -17.66 12.60
N THR A 72 6.39 -17.54 11.28
CA THR A 72 7.51 -17.54 10.31
C THR A 72 8.40 -16.33 10.47
N GLY A 73 7.85 -15.24 11.02
CA GLY A 73 8.55 -13.96 11.14
C GLY A 73 8.73 -13.25 9.79
N VAL A 74 7.99 -13.66 8.76
CA VAL A 74 7.97 -13.00 7.45
C VAL A 74 6.84 -11.98 7.42
N LEU A 75 7.13 -10.77 6.98
CA LEU A 75 6.14 -9.73 6.70
C LEU A 75 6.46 -9.09 5.36
N ALA A 76 5.47 -8.98 4.51
CA ALA A 76 5.58 -8.21 3.28
C ALA A 76 4.98 -6.82 3.45
N VAL A 77 5.48 -5.87 2.67
CA VAL A 77 4.94 -4.50 2.57
C VAL A 77 4.80 -4.10 1.11
N ALA A 78 3.76 -3.33 0.80
CA ALA A 78 3.52 -2.77 -0.53
C ALA A 78 3.08 -1.30 -0.41
N GLU A 79 3.11 -0.55 -1.52
CA GLU A 79 2.70 0.86 -1.49
C GLU A 79 1.22 1.00 -1.14
N GLY A 80 0.36 0.35 -1.89
CA GLY A 80 -1.10 0.51 -1.80
C GLY A 80 -1.84 -0.81 -1.57
N ILE A 81 -3.11 -0.72 -1.19
CA ILE A 81 -3.97 -1.88 -0.95
C ILE A 81 -4.15 -2.70 -2.24
N GLU A 82 -4.25 -2.01 -3.39
CA GLU A 82 -4.43 -2.65 -4.69
C GLU A 82 -3.22 -3.48 -5.14
N THR A 83 -2.02 -3.10 -4.73
CA THR A 83 -0.78 -3.86 -4.94
C THR A 83 -0.64 -4.97 -3.88
N ALA A 84 -1.05 -4.67 -2.64
CA ALA A 84 -0.87 -5.56 -1.50
C ALA A 84 -1.72 -6.84 -1.60
N VAL A 85 -3.00 -6.72 -1.93
CA VAL A 85 -3.91 -7.87 -1.96
C VAL A 85 -3.49 -8.89 -3.03
N PRO A 86 -3.24 -8.50 -4.30
CA PRO A 86 -2.74 -9.43 -5.30
C PRO A 86 -1.39 -10.07 -4.93
N ALA A 87 -0.46 -9.31 -4.37
CA ALA A 87 0.83 -9.84 -3.97
C ALA A 87 0.70 -10.84 -2.80
N ALA A 88 -0.20 -10.59 -1.85
CA ALA A 88 -0.48 -11.55 -0.76
C ALA A 88 -1.05 -12.86 -1.31
N ASP A 89 -1.98 -12.80 -2.27
CA ASP A 89 -2.56 -13.98 -2.92
C ASP A 89 -1.50 -14.77 -3.70
N LEU A 90 -0.63 -14.08 -4.45
CA LEU A 90 0.41 -14.72 -5.27
C LEU A 90 1.47 -15.44 -4.45
N PHE A 91 1.83 -14.89 -3.29
CA PHE A 91 2.99 -15.36 -2.53
C PHE A 91 2.63 -15.99 -1.17
N GLY A 92 1.37 -15.93 -0.75
CA GLY A 92 0.90 -16.54 0.50
C GLY A 92 1.59 -15.98 1.76
N VAL A 93 1.87 -14.67 1.78
CA VAL A 93 2.57 -14.01 2.90
C VAL A 93 1.71 -12.92 3.54
N PRO A 94 1.79 -12.72 4.88
CA PRO A 94 1.19 -11.56 5.52
C PRO A 94 1.71 -10.28 4.89
N LEU A 95 0.82 -9.38 4.46
CA LEU A 95 1.22 -8.17 3.75
C LEU A 95 0.49 -6.93 4.27
N TRP A 96 1.25 -5.85 4.50
CA TRP A 96 0.78 -4.57 4.99
C TRP A 96 1.06 -3.45 3.99
N PRO A 97 0.02 -2.79 3.40
CA PRO A 97 0.22 -1.58 2.62
C PRO A 97 0.71 -0.43 3.50
N VAL A 98 1.78 0.24 3.07
CA VAL A 98 2.32 1.42 3.76
C VAL A 98 1.68 2.73 3.32
N VAL A 99 0.65 2.65 2.47
CA VAL A 99 -0.23 3.75 2.02
C VAL A 99 0.40 4.70 1.01
N ALA A 100 1.72 4.86 1.01
CA ALA A 100 2.46 5.69 0.06
C ALA A 100 3.90 5.19 -0.08
N ALA A 101 4.47 5.25 -1.29
CA ALA A 101 5.80 4.72 -1.59
C ALA A 101 6.91 5.30 -0.70
N PHE A 102 6.89 6.61 -0.42
CA PHE A 102 7.87 7.23 0.47
C PHE A 102 7.88 6.64 1.88
N ASN A 103 6.78 6.02 2.30
CA ASN A 103 6.64 5.46 3.64
C ASN A 103 7.37 4.12 3.83
N PHE A 104 7.80 3.46 2.75
CA PHE A 104 8.74 2.33 2.86
C PHE A 104 9.97 2.69 3.70
N ARG A 105 10.50 3.90 3.52
CA ARG A 105 11.68 4.37 4.27
C ARG A 105 11.44 4.53 5.76
N ASN A 106 10.20 4.86 6.14
CA ASN A 106 9.83 5.14 7.53
C ASN A 106 9.21 3.92 8.22
N PHE A 107 8.93 2.85 7.49
CA PHE A 107 8.28 1.67 8.04
C PHE A 107 9.07 1.09 9.23
N VAL A 108 8.35 0.81 10.31
CA VAL A 108 8.91 0.20 11.52
C VAL A 108 8.31 -1.20 11.65
N PRO A 109 9.11 -2.26 11.42
CA PRO A 109 8.61 -3.61 11.53
C PRO A 109 8.32 -3.99 12.99
N PRO A 110 7.28 -4.84 13.22
CA PRO A 110 7.08 -5.46 14.53
C PRO A 110 8.31 -6.25 14.98
N LYS A 111 8.51 -6.36 16.30
CA LYS A 111 9.66 -7.07 16.89
C LYS A 111 9.76 -8.55 16.54
N SER A 112 8.62 -9.17 16.18
CA SER A 112 8.54 -10.58 15.74
C SER A 112 9.08 -10.80 14.34
N VAL A 113 9.21 -9.73 13.53
CA VAL A 113 9.61 -9.85 12.12
C VAL A 113 11.11 -10.04 12.00
N ARG A 114 11.50 -11.05 11.23
CA ARG A 114 12.88 -11.41 10.89
C ARG A 114 13.21 -11.21 9.42
N ARG A 115 12.18 -11.19 8.57
CA ARG A 115 12.32 -10.98 7.13
C ARG A 115 11.24 -10.05 6.62
N ILE A 116 11.62 -9.05 5.82
CA ILE A 116 10.73 -8.15 5.12
C ILE A 116 10.86 -8.36 3.63
N ILE A 117 9.72 -8.46 2.94
CA ILE A 117 9.64 -8.46 1.49
C ILE A 117 8.92 -7.18 1.06
N ILE A 118 9.60 -6.33 0.29
CA ILE A 118 9.01 -5.11 -0.27
C ILE A 118 8.52 -5.41 -1.67
N PHE A 119 7.20 -5.38 -1.87
CA PHE A 119 6.58 -5.47 -3.18
C PHE A 119 6.44 -4.06 -3.77
N GLY A 120 7.39 -3.68 -4.61
CA GLY A 120 7.36 -2.41 -5.34
C GLY A 120 6.66 -2.55 -6.69
N ASP A 121 6.28 -1.41 -7.27
CA ASP A 121 5.73 -1.34 -8.63
C ASP A 121 6.86 -1.15 -9.66
N SER A 122 6.66 -1.66 -10.88
CA SER A 122 7.65 -1.57 -11.97
C SER A 122 7.33 -0.38 -12.88
N ASP A 123 7.40 0.83 -12.33
CA ASP A 123 7.06 2.06 -13.02
C ASP A 123 8.00 2.37 -14.20
N LYS A 124 7.46 2.90 -15.31
CA LYS A 124 8.25 3.36 -16.46
C LYS A 124 9.21 4.51 -16.12
N ASN A 125 8.88 5.31 -15.10
CA ASN A 125 9.70 6.42 -14.61
C ASN A 125 10.62 6.04 -13.44
N PHE A 126 10.66 4.76 -13.05
CA PHE A 126 11.47 4.20 -11.96
C PHE A 126 11.19 4.73 -10.56
N ILE A 127 10.07 5.41 -10.33
CA ILE A 127 9.74 5.96 -8.99
C ILE A 127 9.45 4.80 -8.02
N GLY A 128 8.59 3.85 -8.36
CA GLY A 128 8.26 2.71 -7.51
C GLY A 128 9.48 1.88 -7.14
N GLN A 129 10.33 1.55 -8.13
CA GLN A 129 11.58 0.82 -7.91
C GLN A 129 12.52 1.58 -6.96
N ARG A 130 12.72 2.88 -7.21
CA ARG A 130 13.57 3.73 -6.37
C ARG A 130 13.12 3.75 -4.93
N GLU A 131 11.83 3.94 -4.67
CA GLU A 131 11.29 4.01 -3.30
C GLU A 131 11.35 2.65 -2.61
N ALA A 132 11.11 1.55 -3.31
CA ALA A 132 11.24 0.20 -2.78
C ALA A 132 12.69 -0.10 -2.34
N TYR A 133 13.68 0.17 -3.19
CA TYR A 133 15.09 -0.04 -2.84
C TYR A 133 15.59 0.93 -1.75
N ALA A 134 15.13 2.18 -1.77
CA ALA A 134 15.47 3.14 -0.73
C ALA A 134 14.86 2.71 0.63
N GLY A 135 13.62 2.21 0.62
CA GLY A 135 12.99 1.62 1.82
C GLY A 135 13.78 0.42 2.33
N ALA A 136 14.22 -0.47 1.45
CA ALA A 136 15.03 -1.62 1.82
C ALA A 136 16.35 -1.20 2.49
N ALA A 137 17.03 -0.20 1.93
CA ALA A 137 18.28 0.33 2.49
C ALA A 137 18.07 0.93 3.89
N GLU A 138 17.03 1.74 4.07
CA GLU A 138 16.68 2.36 5.36
C GLU A 138 16.28 1.34 6.43
N ILE A 139 15.48 0.33 6.05
CA ILE A 139 15.10 -0.76 6.96
C ILE A 139 16.35 -1.53 7.36
N LYS A 140 17.20 -1.91 6.42
CA LYS A 140 18.42 -2.67 6.69
C LYS A 140 19.41 -1.90 7.57
N GLN A 141 19.51 -0.58 7.39
CA GLN A 141 20.36 0.27 8.22
C GLN A 141 19.85 0.35 9.67
N ARG A 142 18.54 0.51 9.88
CA ARG A 142 17.94 0.61 11.21
C ARG A 142 17.79 -0.74 11.93
N HIS A 143 17.64 -1.81 11.15
CA HIS A 143 17.39 -3.17 11.62
C HIS A 143 18.35 -4.16 10.93
N PRO A 144 19.65 -4.17 11.28
CA PRO A 144 20.67 -4.96 10.58
C PRO A 144 20.41 -6.47 10.63
N ASP A 145 19.68 -6.95 11.64
CA ASP A 145 19.37 -8.37 11.83
C ASP A 145 18.16 -8.84 10.99
N ILE A 146 17.38 -7.91 10.42
CA ILE A 146 16.26 -8.26 9.54
C ILE A 146 16.79 -8.53 8.14
N GLU A 147 16.39 -9.66 7.54
CA GLU A 147 16.56 -9.91 6.12
C GLU A 147 15.59 -9.03 5.33
N VAL A 148 16.08 -8.37 4.28
CA VAL A 148 15.25 -7.50 3.43
C VAL A 148 15.40 -7.92 1.97
N GLU A 149 14.27 -8.14 1.31
CA GLU A 149 14.14 -8.48 -0.10
C GLU A 149 13.26 -7.46 -0.81
N VAL A 150 13.59 -7.11 -2.06
CA VAL A 150 12.72 -6.30 -2.93
C VAL A 150 12.27 -7.17 -4.09
N ARG A 151 10.96 -7.19 -4.33
CA ARG A 151 10.33 -7.84 -5.49
C ARG A 151 9.63 -6.81 -6.35
N LEU A 152 9.85 -6.91 -7.65
CA LEU A 152 9.25 -6.05 -8.66
C LEU A 152 8.63 -6.92 -9.74
N PRO A 153 7.51 -6.50 -10.36
CA PRO A 153 7.03 -7.12 -11.59
C PRO A 153 8.10 -7.09 -12.68
N GLU A 154 8.22 -8.16 -13.45
CA GLU A 154 9.21 -8.26 -14.53
C GLU A 154 8.93 -7.26 -15.67
N GLN A 155 7.64 -7.05 -15.97
CA GLN A 155 7.23 -6.16 -17.03
C GLN A 155 7.26 -4.70 -16.58
N SER A 156 7.98 -3.85 -17.30
CA SER A 156 7.99 -2.40 -17.04
C SER A 156 6.62 -1.76 -17.26
N GLY A 157 6.18 -0.98 -16.31
CA GLY A 157 4.88 -0.31 -16.29
C GLY A 157 3.76 -1.15 -15.72
N SER A 158 4.04 -2.29 -15.10
CA SER A 158 3.05 -3.15 -14.43
C SER A 158 3.13 -3.07 -12.91
N ASP A 159 2.02 -3.42 -12.27
CA ASP A 159 1.89 -3.65 -10.84
C ASP A 159 1.57 -5.13 -10.54
N TRP A 160 1.44 -5.49 -9.27
CA TRP A 160 1.18 -6.88 -8.86
C TRP A 160 -0.25 -7.34 -9.19
N ASN A 161 -1.19 -6.42 -9.39
CA ASN A 161 -2.52 -6.77 -9.87
C ASN A 161 -2.47 -7.21 -11.36
N ASP A 162 -1.64 -6.56 -12.17
CA ASP A 162 -1.42 -6.98 -13.56
C ASP A 162 -0.82 -8.39 -13.62
N VAL A 163 0.13 -8.70 -12.73
CA VAL A 163 0.74 -10.05 -12.63
C VAL A 163 -0.31 -11.11 -12.27
N LEU A 164 -1.14 -10.85 -11.24
CA LEU A 164 -2.21 -11.78 -10.84
C LEU A 164 -3.22 -12.02 -11.97
N MET A 165 -3.64 -10.94 -12.63
CA MET A 165 -4.60 -11.04 -13.74
C MET A 165 -4.05 -11.83 -14.93
N ALA A 166 -2.75 -11.70 -15.24
CA ALA A 166 -2.10 -12.46 -16.29
C ALA A 166 -2.03 -13.98 -15.94
N GLN A 167 -1.75 -14.34 -14.69
CA GLN A 167 -1.75 -15.74 -14.26
C GLN A 167 -3.14 -16.38 -14.34
N ASN A 168 -4.18 -15.66 -13.96
CA ASN A 168 -5.56 -16.16 -14.00
C ASN A 168 -6.09 -16.36 -15.43
N GLN A 169 -5.49 -15.74 -16.46
CA GLN A 169 -5.84 -15.94 -17.86
C GLN A 169 -5.16 -17.17 -18.48
N THR A 170 -4.13 -17.69 -17.83
CA THR A 170 -3.34 -18.85 -18.32
C THR A 170 -3.67 -20.16 -17.59
N SER A 171 -4.52 -20.12 -16.58
CA SER A 171 -4.99 -21.27 -15.79
C SER A 171 -6.39 -21.70 -16.25
#